data_92937622dfd7c1164a170add29b1c3ee
#
_entry.id   92937622dfd7c1164a170add29b1c3ee
#
_cell.length_a   1.000
_cell.length_b   1.000
_cell.length_c   1.000
_cell.angle_alpha   90.00
_cell.angle_beta   90.00
_cell.angle_gamma   90.00
#
_symmetry.space_group_name_H-M   'P 1'
#
loop_
_entity.id
_entity.type
_entity.pdbx_description
1 polymer ?
#
loop_
_entity_poly.entity_id
_entity_poly.type
_entity_poly.pdbx_seq_one_letter_code
_entity_poly.pdbx_strand_id
1 'polypeptide(L)'
;MSFEPNAKTKDLIARVDAFMQAHVFPNEARFTAEVDEGDRWQPVALIEELKELAQAEGLWNLFLPESKLGAGLTNLEYAPLCELMGRVGWAPEVFNCSAPDTGNMEVLVRYGTEEHKRTYLEPLLAGKIRSCFAMTEPAVASSDATNIESSITRDGDHYIINGRKWWSSGANDPRCKLFIFMGKSDPTNPNRHAQQSMIIVPREAPGVTVLRHLPVFGYDDAPHGHGEVLFENVRVPASNILLGEGRGFEIAQGRLGPGRIHHCMRLIGLAERALEKMCRRVTSRIAFGRPVAEQTVTLERIAEARIMIDQTRLLVLNAAHMMDTVGNKVAAKEIAMIKVAAPNMACQVIDWAIQAHGGGGVSDDFGLAKAYAAARTLRLADGPDEVHRNQIGRMELKRYTNA
;
A
#
# COMPACT_ATOMS: atom_id res chain seq x y z
N MET A 1 12.92 -17.74 18.35
CA MET A 1 12.56 -17.56 16.95
C MET A 1 13.58 -16.58 16.39
N SER A 2 14.33 -16.95 15.35
CA SER A 2 15.32 -16.06 14.73
C SER A 2 14.71 -15.52 13.43
N PHE A 3 14.75 -14.21 13.24
CA PHE A 3 14.36 -13.54 11.98
C PHE A 3 15.60 -13.18 11.14
N GLU A 4 16.73 -13.86 11.38
CA GLU A 4 17.95 -13.66 10.61
C GLU A 4 17.74 -13.97 9.13
N PRO A 5 18.04 -13.01 8.22
CA PRO A 5 17.94 -13.23 6.79
C PRO A 5 18.92 -14.33 6.33
N ASN A 6 18.46 -15.18 5.41
CA ASN A 6 19.35 -16.14 4.74
C ASN A 6 20.33 -15.45 3.78
N ALA A 7 21.26 -16.18 3.18
CA ALA A 7 22.30 -15.64 2.31
C ALA A 7 21.71 -14.90 1.07
N LYS A 8 20.66 -15.45 0.44
CA LYS A 8 19.95 -14.82 -0.69
C LYS A 8 19.33 -13.48 -0.28
N THR A 9 18.65 -13.46 0.85
CA THR A 9 18.01 -12.25 1.36
C THR A 9 19.03 -11.20 1.77
N LYS A 10 20.16 -11.60 2.38
CA LYS A 10 21.27 -10.69 2.72
C LYS A 10 21.87 -10.04 1.46
N ASP A 11 22.07 -10.80 0.39
CA ASP A 11 22.52 -10.28 -0.90
C ASP A 11 21.53 -9.26 -1.48
N LEU A 12 20.25 -9.60 -1.51
CA LEU A 12 19.20 -8.68 -2.00
C LEU A 12 19.10 -7.41 -1.18
N ILE A 13 19.20 -7.50 0.16
CA ILE A 13 19.23 -6.32 1.04
C ILE A 13 20.38 -5.40 0.66
N ALA A 14 21.59 -5.95 0.50
CA ALA A 14 22.78 -5.15 0.12
C ALA A 14 22.60 -4.49 -1.25
N ARG A 15 22.05 -5.19 -2.23
CA ARG A 15 21.81 -4.68 -3.60
C ARG A 15 20.71 -3.62 -3.64
N VAL A 16 19.58 -3.84 -2.95
CA VAL A 16 18.50 -2.84 -2.87
C VAL A 16 19.00 -1.60 -2.14
N ASP A 17 19.75 -1.74 -1.04
CA ASP A 17 20.32 -0.58 -0.33
C ASP A 17 21.31 0.18 -1.22
N ALA A 18 22.21 -0.51 -1.92
CA ALA A 18 23.15 0.11 -2.87
C ALA A 18 22.40 0.87 -3.98
N PHE A 19 21.33 0.28 -4.53
CA PHE A 19 20.48 0.94 -5.53
C PHE A 19 19.80 2.18 -4.96
N MET A 20 19.25 2.10 -3.75
CA MET A 20 18.63 3.25 -3.07
C MET A 20 19.64 4.39 -2.86
N GLN A 21 20.86 4.07 -2.43
CA GLN A 21 21.93 5.05 -2.22
C GLN A 21 22.41 5.69 -3.52
N ALA A 22 22.56 4.91 -4.60
CA ALA A 22 23.13 5.39 -5.85
C ALA A 22 22.10 6.13 -6.72
N HIS A 23 20.82 5.69 -6.71
CA HIS A 23 19.84 6.10 -7.71
C HIS A 23 18.59 6.74 -7.16
N VAL A 24 18.16 6.42 -5.92
CA VAL A 24 16.90 6.93 -5.37
C VAL A 24 17.15 8.20 -4.55
N PHE A 25 17.96 8.15 -3.51
CA PHE A 25 18.17 9.29 -2.62
C PHE A 25 18.75 10.53 -3.33
N PRO A 26 19.73 10.42 -4.27
CA PRO A 26 20.23 11.59 -4.98
C PRO A 26 19.20 12.25 -5.89
N ASN A 27 18.18 11.53 -6.30
CA ASN A 27 17.16 11.97 -7.25
C ASN A 27 15.86 12.45 -6.62
N GLU A 28 15.76 12.55 -5.27
CA GLU A 28 14.52 13.04 -4.60
C GLU A 28 14.11 14.45 -5.11
N ALA A 29 15.07 15.35 -5.28
CA ALA A 29 14.80 16.71 -5.80
C ALA A 29 14.38 16.68 -7.28
N ARG A 30 15.03 15.86 -8.12
CA ARG A 30 14.68 15.68 -9.54
C ARG A 30 13.26 15.13 -9.67
N PHE A 31 12.90 14.14 -8.89
CA PHE A 31 11.53 13.60 -8.88
C PHE A 31 10.49 14.69 -8.58
N THR A 32 10.73 15.50 -7.56
CA THR A 32 9.82 16.59 -7.20
C THR A 32 9.69 17.60 -8.35
N ALA A 33 10.80 18.02 -8.94
CA ALA A 33 10.81 18.95 -10.06
C ALA A 33 10.03 18.40 -11.27
N GLU A 34 10.26 17.13 -11.66
CA GLU A 34 9.55 16.51 -12.79
C GLU A 34 8.04 16.38 -12.54
N VAL A 35 7.61 16.13 -11.28
CA VAL A 35 6.18 16.10 -10.93
C VAL A 35 5.57 17.50 -10.98
N ASP A 36 6.31 18.55 -10.60
CA ASP A 36 5.79 19.93 -10.55
C ASP A 36 5.85 20.64 -11.91
N GLU A 37 6.62 20.11 -12.87
CA GLU A 37 6.71 20.64 -14.22
C GLU A 37 5.63 20.06 -15.14
N GLY A 38 4.96 20.92 -15.90
CA GLY A 38 3.96 20.53 -16.90
C GLY A 38 2.71 19.87 -16.33
N ASP A 39 2.26 18.78 -16.95
CA ASP A 39 1.10 18.02 -16.52
C ASP A 39 1.51 16.99 -15.43
N ARG A 40 1.19 17.30 -14.18
CA ARG A 40 1.49 16.50 -12.99
C ARG A 40 0.98 15.05 -13.05
N TRP A 41 0.00 14.80 -13.90
CA TRP A 41 -0.65 13.47 -14.02
C TRP A 41 0.02 12.57 -15.06
N GLN A 42 1.06 13.04 -15.74
CA GLN A 42 1.84 12.20 -16.64
C GLN A 42 2.89 11.35 -15.90
N PRO A 43 3.27 10.20 -16.44
CA PRO A 43 4.35 9.39 -15.89
C PRO A 43 5.64 10.20 -15.75
N VAL A 44 6.32 10.04 -14.60
CA VAL A 44 7.58 10.71 -14.31
C VAL A 44 8.72 10.01 -15.05
N ALA A 45 9.46 10.73 -15.89
CA ALA A 45 10.52 10.16 -16.72
C ALA A 45 11.60 9.47 -15.87
N LEU A 46 12.02 10.08 -14.77
CA LEU A 46 12.94 9.48 -13.80
C LEU A 46 12.50 8.09 -13.35
N ILE A 47 11.21 7.89 -13.07
CA ILE A 47 10.73 6.59 -12.62
C ILE A 47 10.90 5.53 -13.70
N GLU A 48 10.60 5.85 -14.95
CA GLU A 48 10.76 4.91 -16.06
C GLU A 48 12.24 4.56 -16.29
N GLU A 49 13.15 5.55 -16.24
CA GLU A 49 14.61 5.33 -16.29
C GLU A 49 15.07 4.36 -15.17
N LEU A 50 14.63 4.60 -13.93
CA LEU A 50 15.04 3.78 -12.80
C LEU A 50 14.44 2.37 -12.82
N LYS A 51 13.24 2.19 -13.41
CA LYS A 51 12.66 0.85 -13.65
C LYS A 51 13.53 0.01 -14.55
N GLU A 52 14.04 0.60 -15.64
CA GLU A 52 14.95 -0.11 -16.58
C GLU A 52 16.23 -0.56 -15.86
N LEU A 53 16.81 0.31 -15.01
CA LEU A 53 17.98 -0.05 -14.21
C LEU A 53 17.68 -1.16 -13.21
N ALA A 54 16.55 -1.07 -12.46
CA ALA A 54 16.15 -2.07 -11.49
C ALA A 54 15.90 -3.44 -12.16
N GLN A 55 15.31 -3.44 -13.36
CA GLN A 55 15.13 -4.67 -14.16
C GLN A 55 16.47 -5.25 -14.58
N ALA A 56 17.40 -4.43 -15.10
CA ALA A 56 18.73 -4.87 -15.52
C ALA A 56 19.54 -5.48 -14.37
N GLU A 57 19.34 -4.99 -13.15
CA GLU A 57 19.96 -5.51 -11.94
C GLU A 57 19.18 -6.70 -11.32
N GLY A 58 18.06 -7.14 -11.91
CA GLY A 58 17.23 -8.22 -11.36
C GLY A 58 16.54 -7.87 -10.04
N LEU A 59 16.30 -6.59 -9.77
CA LEU A 59 15.59 -6.05 -8.61
C LEU A 59 14.13 -5.72 -8.98
N TRP A 60 13.41 -6.70 -9.52
CA TRP A 60 12.09 -6.50 -10.11
C TRP A 60 11.06 -7.49 -9.57
N ASN A 61 9.82 -7.04 -9.32
CA ASN A 61 8.72 -7.89 -8.81
C ASN A 61 9.08 -8.66 -7.53
N LEU A 62 9.85 -8.08 -6.63
CA LEU A 62 10.35 -8.75 -5.41
C LEU A 62 9.23 -9.13 -4.43
N PHE A 63 8.06 -8.52 -4.55
CA PHE A 63 6.94 -8.63 -3.62
C PHE A 63 6.14 -9.93 -3.72
N LEU A 64 6.14 -10.61 -4.88
CA LEU A 64 5.22 -11.71 -5.16
C LEU A 64 5.68 -12.99 -4.45
N PRO A 65 5.02 -13.42 -3.35
CA PRO A 65 5.56 -14.46 -2.49
C PRO A 65 5.54 -15.83 -3.18
N GLU A 66 6.66 -16.56 -3.05
CA GLU A 66 6.84 -17.93 -3.51
C GLU A 66 6.44 -18.20 -4.97
N SER A 67 6.37 -17.15 -5.79
CA SER A 67 5.95 -17.25 -7.19
C SER A 67 7.13 -17.26 -8.15
N LYS A 68 7.04 -18.09 -9.20
CA LYS A 68 7.97 -18.07 -10.32
C LYS A 68 7.86 -16.79 -11.18
N LEU A 69 6.79 -16.02 -11.00
CA LEU A 69 6.56 -14.73 -11.66
C LEU A 69 7.25 -13.57 -10.93
N GLY A 70 7.80 -13.81 -9.74
CA GLY A 70 8.58 -12.86 -8.94
C GLY A 70 9.93 -13.45 -8.55
N ALA A 71 10.56 -12.89 -7.51
CA ALA A 71 11.85 -13.34 -7.00
C ALA A 71 11.78 -14.64 -6.16
N GLY A 72 10.60 -15.20 -5.95
CA GLY A 72 10.37 -16.41 -5.14
C GLY A 72 10.71 -16.22 -3.68
N LEU A 73 10.47 -15.02 -3.14
CA LEU A 73 10.68 -14.70 -1.73
C LEU A 73 9.44 -15.03 -0.91
N THR A 74 9.63 -15.38 0.36
CA THR A 74 8.57 -15.38 1.35
C THR A 74 8.24 -13.95 1.81
N ASN A 75 7.13 -13.74 2.53
CA ASN A 75 6.83 -12.44 3.12
C ASN A 75 7.92 -11.99 4.11
N LEU A 76 8.48 -12.93 4.88
CA LEU A 76 9.57 -12.65 5.82
C LEU A 76 10.85 -12.21 5.10
N GLU A 77 11.21 -12.85 3.98
CA GLU A 77 12.37 -12.49 3.17
C GLU A 77 12.18 -11.14 2.44
N TYR A 78 10.95 -10.83 2.03
CA TYR A 78 10.64 -9.56 1.39
C TYR A 78 10.60 -8.37 2.37
N ALA A 79 10.28 -8.60 3.64
CA ALA A 79 10.08 -7.54 4.63
C ALA A 79 11.21 -6.51 4.69
N PRO A 80 12.50 -6.88 4.83
CA PRO A 80 13.58 -5.88 4.88
C PRO A 80 13.78 -5.13 3.56
N LEU A 81 13.48 -5.74 2.41
CA LEU A 81 13.56 -5.08 1.11
C LEU A 81 12.47 -4.01 0.98
N CYS A 82 11.24 -4.36 1.38
CA CYS A 82 10.12 -3.45 1.40
C CYS A 82 10.31 -2.28 2.36
N GLU A 83 10.96 -2.51 3.50
CA GLU A 83 11.38 -1.49 4.45
C GLU A 83 12.34 -0.49 3.80
N LEU A 84 13.39 -0.97 3.12
CA LEU A 84 14.36 -0.12 2.41
C LEU A 84 13.67 0.76 1.35
N MET A 85 12.81 0.17 0.52
CA MET A 85 12.03 0.91 -0.49
C MET A 85 11.11 1.96 0.17
N GLY A 86 10.55 1.64 1.34
CA GLY A 86 9.65 2.52 2.10
C GLY A 86 10.29 3.80 2.62
N ARG A 87 11.62 3.94 2.60
CA ARG A 87 12.34 5.15 3.00
C ARG A 87 12.06 6.36 2.09
N VAL A 88 11.62 6.10 0.85
CA VAL A 88 11.20 7.12 -0.12
C VAL A 88 9.85 6.71 -0.72
N GLY A 89 8.84 7.56 -0.65
CA GLY A 89 7.44 7.21 -0.96
C GLY A 89 7.20 6.66 -2.36
N TRP A 90 7.96 7.13 -3.37
CA TRP A 90 7.84 6.69 -4.76
C TRP A 90 8.78 5.51 -5.11
N ALA A 91 9.78 5.20 -4.28
CA ALA A 91 10.77 4.17 -4.60
C ALA A 91 10.17 2.75 -4.83
N PRO A 92 9.10 2.32 -4.14
CA PRO A 92 8.50 1.02 -4.44
C PRO A 92 8.07 0.85 -5.90
N GLU A 93 7.69 1.93 -6.60
CA GLU A 93 7.32 1.85 -8.02
C GLU A 93 8.53 1.51 -8.91
N VAL A 94 9.71 1.98 -8.57
CA VAL A 94 10.96 1.68 -9.30
C VAL A 94 11.22 0.18 -9.41
N PHE A 95 10.82 -0.58 -8.39
CA PHE A 95 10.99 -2.03 -8.30
C PHE A 95 9.72 -2.81 -8.67
N ASN A 96 8.71 -2.13 -9.22
CA ASN A 96 7.35 -2.67 -9.46
C ASN A 96 6.72 -3.29 -8.21
N CYS A 97 6.97 -2.70 -7.05
CA CYS A 97 6.53 -3.17 -5.74
C CYS A 97 5.55 -2.19 -5.05
N SER A 98 4.92 -1.29 -5.82
CA SER A 98 3.98 -0.29 -5.27
C SER A 98 2.54 -0.80 -5.18
N ALA A 99 1.78 -0.26 -4.23
CA ALA A 99 0.34 -0.43 -4.19
C ALA A 99 -0.36 0.55 -5.16
N PRO A 100 -1.56 0.20 -5.70
CA PRO A 100 -2.33 -1.01 -5.46
C PRO A 100 -1.93 -2.21 -6.31
N ASP A 101 -0.98 -2.03 -7.25
CA ASP A 101 -0.65 -3.02 -8.28
C ASP A 101 -0.18 -4.35 -7.68
N THR A 102 0.64 -4.33 -6.63
CA THR A 102 1.08 -5.56 -5.96
C THR A 102 -0.10 -6.43 -5.53
N GLY A 103 -1.08 -5.84 -4.83
CA GLY A 103 -2.27 -6.57 -4.40
C GLY A 103 -3.16 -7.00 -5.56
N ASN A 104 -3.26 -6.20 -6.62
CA ASN A 104 -4.06 -6.53 -7.80
C ASN A 104 -3.39 -7.63 -8.64
N MET A 105 -2.06 -7.62 -8.75
CA MET A 105 -1.31 -8.71 -9.39
C MET A 105 -1.50 -10.03 -8.62
N GLU A 106 -1.46 -10.01 -7.28
CA GLU A 106 -1.76 -11.21 -6.48
C GLU A 106 -3.19 -11.72 -6.70
N VAL A 107 -4.18 -10.84 -6.82
CA VAL A 107 -5.57 -11.23 -7.17
C VAL A 107 -5.60 -11.93 -8.53
N LEU A 108 -4.92 -11.37 -9.54
CA LEU A 108 -4.89 -11.95 -10.88
C LEU A 108 -4.13 -13.29 -10.92
N VAL A 109 -3.04 -13.42 -10.15
CA VAL A 109 -2.31 -14.71 -10.03
C VAL A 109 -3.21 -15.79 -9.44
N ARG A 110 -3.95 -15.48 -8.37
CA ARG A 110 -4.76 -16.45 -7.61
C ARG A 110 -6.10 -16.76 -8.25
N TYR A 111 -6.76 -15.75 -8.80
CA TYR A 111 -8.19 -15.82 -9.18
C TYR A 111 -8.45 -15.47 -10.63
N GLY A 112 -7.48 -14.94 -11.36
CA GLY A 112 -7.59 -14.61 -12.77
C GLY A 112 -7.61 -15.84 -13.66
N THR A 113 -8.40 -15.79 -14.72
CA THR A 113 -8.32 -16.77 -15.83
C THR A 113 -7.02 -16.57 -16.62
N GLU A 114 -6.66 -17.52 -17.47
CA GLU A 114 -5.48 -17.37 -18.36
C GLU A 114 -5.61 -16.16 -19.30
N GLU A 115 -6.84 -15.81 -19.71
CA GLU A 115 -7.12 -14.59 -20.47
C GLU A 115 -6.84 -13.34 -19.64
N HIS A 116 -7.28 -13.28 -18.37
CA HIS A 116 -7.00 -12.18 -17.47
C HIS A 116 -5.51 -12.03 -17.20
N LYS A 117 -4.79 -13.15 -17.06
CA LYS A 117 -3.33 -13.14 -16.85
C LYS A 117 -2.61 -12.58 -18.07
N ARG A 118 -2.94 -13.05 -19.26
CA ARG A 118 -2.32 -12.58 -20.51
C ARG A 118 -2.64 -11.11 -20.76
N THR A 119 -3.91 -10.69 -20.55
CA THR A 119 -4.36 -9.33 -20.89
C THR A 119 -3.88 -8.29 -19.88
N TYR A 120 -3.83 -8.63 -18.59
CA TYR A 120 -3.58 -7.65 -17.52
C TYR A 120 -2.37 -7.98 -16.64
N LEU A 121 -2.21 -9.23 -16.21
CA LEU A 121 -1.13 -9.60 -15.28
C LEU A 121 0.25 -9.47 -15.94
N GLU A 122 0.43 -10.00 -17.15
CA GLU A 122 1.71 -9.93 -17.85
C GLU A 122 2.17 -8.47 -18.09
N PRO A 123 1.30 -7.56 -18.59
CA PRO A 123 1.68 -6.14 -18.71
C PRO A 123 1.92 -5.45 -17.36
N LEU A 124 1.21 -5.82 -16.28
CA LEU A 124 1.44 -5.31 -14.92
C LEU A 124 2.81 -5.77 -14.40
N LEU A 125 3.13 -7.07 -14.53
CA LEU A 125 4.44 -7.62 -14.16
C LEU A 125 5.58 -7.01 -14.97
N ALA A 126 5.32 -6.65 -16.23
CA ALA A 126 6.27 -5.92 -17.06
C ALA A 126 6.38 -4.41 -16.73
N GLY A 127 5.57 -3.89 -15.81
CA GLY A 127 5.53 -2.48 -15.43
C GLY A 127 5.01 -1.53 -16.51
N LYS A 128 4.34 -2.06 -17.55
CA LYS A 128 3.84 -1.29 -18.69
C LYS A 128 2.50 -0.62 -18.44
N ILE A 129 1.69 -1.18 -17.56
CA ILE A 129 0.39 -0.66 -17.16
C ILE A 129 0.30 -0.58 -15.64
N ARG A 130 -0.69 0.17 -15.16
CA ARG A 130 -1.08 0.25 -13.76
C ARG A 130 -2.51 -0.24 -13.58
N SER A 131 -2.94 -0.40 -12.36
CA SER A 131 -4.25 -0.89 -11.99
C SER A 131 -4.84 -0.13 -10.81
N CYS A 132 -6.14 -0.30 -10.59
CA CYS A 132 -6.85 0.31 -9.48
C CYS A 132 -7.73 -0.73 -8.78
N PHE A 133 -7.92 -0.56 -7.46
CA PHE A 133 -8.85 -1.34 -6.67
C PHE A 133 -10.04 -0.46 -6.25
N ALA A 134 -11.21 -0.71 -6.83
CA ALA A 134 -12.40 0.12 -6.69
C ALA A 134 -13.41 -0.54 -5.74
N MET A 135 -13.21 -0.36 -4.43
CA MET A 135 -14.05 -0.97 -3.38
C MET A 135 -14.84 0.08 -2.60
N THR A 136 -14.17 1.09 -2.06
CA THR A 136 -14.72 2.07 -1.12
C THR A 136 -15.72 3.02 -1.79
N GLU A 137 -16.82 3.34 -1.11
CA GLU A 137 -17.91 4.19 -1.61
C GLU A 137 -18.10 5.44 -0.74
N PRO A 138 -18.44 6.61 -1.33
CA PRO A 138 -18.66 7.82 -0.55
C PRO A 138 -19.96 7.82 0.26
N ALA A 139 -20.98 7.09 -0.18
CA ALA A 139 -22.31 7.11 0.40
C ALA A 139 -22.48 6.21 1.63
N VAL A 140 -21.57 5.26 1.84
CA VAL A 140 -21.67 4.26 2.91
C VAL A 140 -20.40 4.08 3.70
N ALA A 141 -20.49 3.55 4.92
CA ALA A 141 -19.34 3.17 5.74
C ALA A 141 -18.71 1.88 5.19
N SER A 142 -17.83 2.01 4.20
CA SER A 142 -17.22 0.89 3.46
C SER A 142 -16.20 0.08 4.26
N SER A 143 -15.87 0.48 5.48
CA SER A 143 -15.11 -0.36 6.43
C SER A 143 -15.87 -1.66 6.78
N ASP A 144 -17.18 -1.63 6.71
CA ASP A 144 -18.03 -2.82 6.64
C ASP A 144 -18.35 -3.09 5.15
N ALA A 145 -17.67 -4.08 4.58
CA ALA A 145 -17.84 -4.44 3.17
C ALA A 145 -19.26 -4.87 2.81
N THR A 146 -20.08 -5.25 3.79
CA THR A 146 -21.49 -5.61 3.55
C THR A 146 -22.39 -4.40 3.29
N ASN A 147 -21.90 -3.17 3.54
CA ASN A 147 -22.64 -1.93 3.28
C ASN A 147 -22.49 -1.43 1.83
N ILE A 148 -21.60 -2.00 1.03
CA ILE A 148 -21.41 -1.61 -0.37
C ILE A 148 -22.75 -1.63 -1.11
N GLU A 149 -23.07 -0.57 -1.84
CA GLU A 149 -24.33 -0.40 -2.59
C GLU A 149 -24.15 -0.49 -4.10
N SER A 150 -22.94 -0.28 -4.62
CA SER A 150 -22.65 -0.47 -6.04
C SER A 150 -23.09 -1.84 -6.53
N SER A 151 -23.68 -1.92 -7.72
CA SER A 151 -24.30 -3.13 -8.26
C SER A 151 -23.50 -3.75 -9.39
N ILE A 152 -23.60 -5.07 -9.51
CA ILE A 152 -23.14 -5.91 -10.61
C ILE A 152 -24.33 -6.76 -11.04
N THR A 153 -25.06 -6.36 -12.08
CA THR A 153 -26.29 -7.01 -12.51
C THR A 153 -26.06 -7.84 -13.76
N ARG A 154 -26.42 -9.11 -13.74
CA ARG A 154 -26.30 -10.01 -14.90
C ARG A 154 -27.20 -9.59 -16.04
N ASP A 155 -26.68 -9.51 -17.27
CA ASP A 155 -27.38 -9.24 -18.51
C ASP A 155 -26.86 -10.20 -19.59
N GLY A 156 -27.46 -11.38 -19.67
CA GLY A 156 -27.07 -12.43 -20.60
C GLY A 156 -25.61 -12.89 -20.37
N ASP A 157 -24.78 -12.71 -21.36
CA ASP A 157 -23.35 -12.99 -21.36
C ASP A 157 -22.47 -11.83 -20.87
N HIS A 158 -23.09 -10.79 -20.29
CA HIS A 158 -22.45 -9.60 -19.75
C HIS A 158 -22.92 -9.30 -18.32
N TYR A 159 -22.25 -8.33 -17.70
CA TYR A 159 -22.71 -7.63 -16.50
C TYR A 159 -22.83 -6.14 -16.75
N ILE A 160 -23.84 -5.53 -16.14
CA ILE A 160 -24.03 -4.08 -16.07
C ILE A 160 -23.61 -3.63 -14.68
N ILE A 161 -22.68 -2.67 -14.63
CA ILE A 161 -22.08 -2.17 -13.41
C ILE A 161 -22.52 -0.73 -13.19
N ASN A 162 -23.02 -0.45 -11.98
CA ASN A 162 -23.38 0.89 -11.54
C ASN A 162 -22.84 1.16 -10.14
N GLY A 163 -22.32 2.36 -9.92
CA GLY A 163 -21.86 2.80 -8.61
C GLY A 163 -20.85 3.92 -8.66
N ARG A 164 -20.56 4.48 -7.50
CA ARG A 164 -19.57 5.53 -7.31
C ARG A 164 -18.53 5.09 -6.29
N LYS A 165 -17.29 5.07 -6.69
CA LYS A 165 -16.14 4.66 -5.88
C LYS A 165 -15.25 5.85 -5.59
N TRP A 166 -14.61 5.88 -4.43
CA TRP A 166 -13.63 6.89 -4.08
C TRP A 166 -12.42 6.28 -3.39
N TRP A 167 -11.40 7.07 -3.12
CA TRP A 167 -10.10 6.58 -2.63
C TRP A 167 -9.56 5.43 -3.49
N SER A 168 -9.88 5.49 -4.78
CA SER A 168 -9.45 4.52 -5.78
C SER A 168 -8.06 4.91 -6.24
N SER A 169 -7.05 4.43 -5.50
CA SER A 169 -5.65 4.77 -5.74
C SER A 169 -5.18 4.29 -7.11
N GLY A 170 -4.48 5.16 -7.83
CA GLY A 170 -4.01 4.90 -9.19
C GLY A 170 -5.03 5.17 -10.30
N ALA A 171 -6.29 5.53 -9.99
CA ALA A 171 -7.30 5.79 -11.01
C ALA A 171 -7.01 7.02 -11.88
N ASN A 172 -6.24 7.98 -11.37
CA ASN A 172 -5.83 9.19 -12.08
C ASN A 172 -4.64 8.98 -13.02
N ASP A 173 -3.86 7.92 -12.80
CA ASP A 173 -2.68 7.60 -13.61
C ASP A 173 -3.11 7.18 -15.03
N PRO A 174 -2.60 7.79 -16.11
CA PRO A 174 -2.97 7.44 -17.48
C PRO A 174 -2.56 6.01 -17.88
N ARG A 175 -1.61 5.41 -17.16
CA ARG A 175 -1.21 4.01 -17.33
C ARG A 175 -2.19 3.04 -16.69
N CYS A 176 -3.14 3.48 -15.86
CA CYS A 176 -4.19 2.63 -15.29
C CYS A 176 -5.07 2.08 -16.41
N LYS A 177 -5.11 0.76 -16.59
CA LYS A 177 -5.86 0.09 -17.66
C LYS A 177 -7.01 -0.77 -17.15
N LEU A 178 -7.06 -1.06 -15.85
CA LEU A 178 -8.13 -1.85 -15.26
C LEU A 178 -8.48 -1.40 -13.85
N PHE A 179 -9.75 -1.59 -13.51
CA PHE A 179 -10.25 -1.59 -12.15
C PHE A 179 -10.61 -3.01 -11.72
N ILE A 180 -10.22 -3.41 -10.51
CA ILE A 180 -10.85 -4.53 -9.81
C ILE A 180 -11.99 -3.91 -9.00
N PHE A 181 -13.21 -4.08 -9.50
CA PHE A 181 -14.42 -3.45 -8.95
C PHE A 181 -15.15 -4.43 -8.04
N MET A 182 -15.54 -3.98 -6.85
CA MET A 182 -16.39 -4.74 -5.92
C MET A 182 -17.79 -4.14 -5.87
N GLY A 183 -18.83 -4.97 -6.08
CA GLY A 183 -20.23 -4.57 -6.01
C GLY A 183 -21.14 -5.72 -5.61
N LYS A 184 -22.40 -5.44 -5.29
CA LYS A 184 -23.42 -6.45 -5.01
C LYS A 184 -23.92 -7.10 -6.28
N SER A 185 -23.82 -8.42 -6.37
CA SER A 185 -24.40 -9.24 -7.44
C SER A 185 -25.68 -9.96 -6.99
N ASP A 186 -25.81 -10.26 -5.69
CA ASP A 186 -27.00 -10.87 -5.10
C ASP A 186 -27.35 -10.19 -3.76
N PRO A 187 -28.03 -9.03 -3.80
CA PRO A 187 -28.38 -8.28 -2.58
C PRO A 187 -29.39 -9.02 -1.68
N THR A 188 -30.04 -10.07 -2.18
CA THR A 188 -31.03 -10.86 -1.44
C THR A 188 -30.44 -12.07 -0.73
N ASN A 189 -29.18 -12.38 -0.97
CA ASN A 189 -28.51 -13.51 -0.35
C ASN A 189 -28.54 -13.41 1.20
N PRO A 190 -29.02 -14.44 1.91
CA PRO A 190 -29.09 -14.43 3.38
C PRO A 190 -27.71 -14.35 4.02
N ASN A 191 -26.67 -14.84 3.35
CA ASN A 191 -25.28 -14.64 3.76
C ASN A 191 -24.79 -13.28 3.24
N ARG A 192 -24.74 -12.27 4.10
CA ARG A 192 -24.30 -10.91 3.75
C ARG A 192 -22.90 -10.85 3.12
N HIS A 193 -22.01 -11.80 3.44
CA HIS A 193 -20.67 -11.89 2.85
C HIS A 193 -20.63 -12.56 1.47
N ALA A 194 -21.75 -13.16 1.02
CA ALA A 194 -21.91 -13.71 -0.31
C ALA A 194 -22.76 -12.80 -1.25
N GLN A 195 -23.12 -11.60 -0.80
CA GLN A 195 -23.82 -10.63 -1.63
C GLN A 195 -22.92 -9.94 -2.65
N GLN A 196 -21.60 -9.85 -2.40
CA GLN A 196 -20.65 -9.10 -3.19
C GLN A 196 -19.85 -10.00 -4.13
N SER A 197 -19.57 -9.48 -5.32
CA SER A 197 -18.67 -10.06 -6.31
C SER A 197 -17.55 -9.09 -6.65
N MET A 198 -16.48 -9.59 -7.24
CA MET A 198 -15.44 -8.76 -7.87
C MET A 198 -15.37 -9.04 -9.36
N ILE A 199 -15.21 -7.96 -10.13
CA ILE A 199 -15.16 -8.01 -11.59
C ILE A 199 -14.08 -7.08 -12.12
N ILE A 200 -13.42 -7.48 -13.20
CA ILE A 200 -12.48 -6.63 -13.92
C ILE A 200 -13.26 -5.68 -14.82
N VAL A 201 -12.99 -4.39 -14.66
CA VAL A 201 -13.56 -3.33 -15.53
C VAL A 201 -12.40 -2.65 -16.26
N PRO A 202 -12.36 -2.71 -17.60
CA PRO A 202 -11.38 -1.94 -18.37
C PRO A 202 -11.55 -0.44 -18.12
N ARG A 203 -10.45 0.29 -17.99
CA ARG A 203 -10.44 1.75 -17.72
C ARG A 203 -11.20 2.52 -18.80
N GLU A 204 -11.10 2.07 -20.05
CA GLU A 204 -11.69 2.71 -21.22
C GLU A 204 -13.13 2.23 -21.51
N ALA A 205 -13.72 1.41 -20.64
CA ALA A 205 -15.09 0.94 -20.85
C ALA A 205 -16.08 2.12 -20.84
N PRO A 206 -17.02 2.18 -21.79
CA PRO A 206 -18.04 3.22 -21.81
C PRO A 206 -18.79 3.27 -20.47
N GLY A 207 -18.99 4.49 -19.95
CA GLY A 207 -19.64 4.72 -18.65
C GLY A 207 -18.67 4.78 -17.45
N VAL A 208 -17.37 4.58 -17.65
CA VAL A 208 -16.36 4.80 -16.62
C VAL A 208 -15.85 6.24 -16.71
N THR A 209 -16.01 7.00 -15.62
CA THR A 209 -15.54 8.39 -15.53
C THR A 209 -14.76 8.63 -14.24
N VAL A 210 -13.51 9.06 -14.34
CA VAL A 210 -12.74 9.58 -13.18
C VAL A 210 -13.17 11.02 -12.98
N LEU A 211 -13.84 11.29 -11.84
CA LEU A 211 -14.46 12.58 -11.56
C LEU A 211 -13.46 13.62 -11.07
N ARG A 212 -12.58 13.20 -10.15
CA ARG A 212 -11.57 14.06 -9.53
C ARG A 212 -10.55 13.23 -8.77
N HIS A 213 -9.45 13.87 -8.37
CA HIS A 213 -8.54 13.35 -7.35
C HIS A 213 -8.97 13.81 -5.94
N LEU A 214 -8.55 13.05 -4.94
CA LEU A 214 -8.81 13.30 -3.52
C LEU A 214 -7.48 13.55 -2.81
N PRO A 215 -7.17 14.78 -2.42
CA PRO A 215 -5.92 15.09 -1.73
C PRO A 215 -5.95 14.64 -0.27
N VAL A 216 -4.78 14.26 0.25
CA VAL A 216 -4.54 13.99 1.67
C VAL A 216 -3.84 15.20 2.28
N PHE A 217 -4.51 15.96 3.11
CA PHE A 217 -3.99 17.23 3.68
C PHE A 217 -3.43 18.21 2.63
N GLY A 218 -4.00 18.21 1.43
CA GLY A 218 -3.57 19.04 0.31
C GLY A 218 -2.59 18.35 -0.66
N TYR A 219 -1.98 17.24 -0.30
CA TYR A 219 -1.12 16.47 -1.20
C TYR A 219 -1.96 15.60 -2.13
N ASP A 220 -1.79 15.78 -3.44
CA ASP A 220 -2.54 15.06 -4.49
C ASP A 220 -1.96 13.71 -4.88
N ASP A 221 -0.70 13.47 -4.48
CA ASP A 221 0.07 12.25 -4.76
C ASP A 221 0.20 11.92 -6.26
N ALA A 222 0.23 12.98 -7.09
CA ALA A 222 0.41 12.85 -8.55
C ALA A 222 1.75 12.18 -8.90
N PRO A 223 1.81 11.40 -9.99
CA PRO A 223 0.73 11.05 -10.93
C PRO A 223 -0.18 9.91 -10.47
N HIS A 224 0.15 9.24 -9.37
CA HIS A 224 -0.59 8.10 -8.85
C HIS A 224 -2.01 8.49 -8.38
N GLY A 225 -2.09 9.38 -7.40
CA GLY A 225 -3.33 9.96 -6.87
C GLY A 225 -4.34 8.98 -6.28
N HIS A 226 -5.38 9.54 -5.68
CA HIS A 226 -6.55 8.81 -5.19
C HIS A 226 -7.79 9.33 -5.91
N GLY A 227 -8.39 8.51 -6.79
CA GLY A 227 -9.50 8.95 -7.64
C GLY A 227 -10.87 8.75 -7.01
N GLU A 228 -11.80 9.60 -7.40
CA GLU A 228 -13.22 9.35 -7.30
C GLU A 228 -13.73 8.96 -8.68
N VAL A 229 -14.38 7.78 -8.80
CA VAL A 229 -14.73 7.16 -10.07
C VAL A 229 -16.22 6.84 -10.08
N LEU A 230 -16.88 7.23 -11.15
CA LEU A 230 -18.27 6.93 -11.44
C LEU A 230 -18.34 5.81 -12.49
N PHE A 231 -19.23 4.85 -12.26
CA PHE A 231 -19.57 3.77 -13.16
C PHE A 231 -21.06 3.86 -13.45
N GLU A 232 -21.42 4.17 -14.72
CA GLU A 232 -22.81 4.34 -15.16
C GLU A 232 -23.12 3.39 -16.30
N ASN A 233 -23.92 2.36 -16.02
CA ASN A 233 -24.31 1.34 -16.98
C ASN A 233 -23.12 0.72 -17.73
N VAL A 234 -22.00 0.53 -17.03
CA VAL A 234 -20.79 -0.02 -17.61
C VAL A 234 -21.01 -1.49 -17.94
N ARG A 235 -20.96 -1.83 -19.23
CA ARG A 235 -21.20 -3.18 -19.74
C ARG A 235 -19.87 -3.90 -19.96
N VAL A 236 -19.67 -5.03 -19.29
CA VAL A 236 -18.48 -5.86 -19.42
C VAL A 236 -18.84 -7.33 -19.65
N PRO A 237 -17.99 -8.11 -20.33
CA PRO A 237 -18.22 -9.54 -20.51
C PRO A 237 -18.34 -10.29 -19.17
N ALA A 238 -19.20 -11.29 -19.13
CA ALA A 238 -19.38 -12.12 -17.94
C ALA A 238 -18.11 -12.87 -17.53
N SER A 239 -17.22 -13.14 -18.49
CA SER A 239 -15.90 -13.73 -18.22
C SER A 239 -14.99 -12.87 -17.37
N ASN A 240 -15.27 -11.58 -17.21
CA ASN A 240 -14.49 -10.66 -16.35
C ASN A 240 -14.72 -10.88 -14.85
N ILE A 241 -15.72 -11.70 -14.45
CA ILE A 241 -15.95 -12.04 -13.04
C ILE A 241 -14.76 -12.81 -12.48
N LEU A 242 -14.30 -12.43 -11.28
CA LEU A 242 -13.20 -13.10 -10.60
C LEU A 242 -13.75 -14.17 -9.65
N LEU A 243 -13.26 -15.41 -9.75
CA LEU A 243 -13.60 -16.54 -8.89
C LEU A 243 -15.08 -16.97 -8.90
N GLY A 244 -15.99 -16.14 -9.46
CA GLY A 244 -17.43 -16.38 -9.52
C GLY A 244 -18.24 -15.40 -8.66
N GLU A 245 -19.57 -15.44 -8.85
CA GLU A 245 -20.51 -14.59 -8.09
C GLU A 245 -20.51 -14.92 -6.60
N GLY A 246 -20.73 -13.91 -5.76
CA GLY A 246 -20.78 -14.04 -4.30
C GLY A 246 -19.41 -14.26 -3.63
N ARG A 247 -18.30 -14.23 -4.38
CA ARG A 247 -16.95 -14.50 -3.88
C ARG A 247 -16.11 -13.22 -3.64
N GLY A 248 -16.73 -12.04 -3.78
CA GLY A 248 -16.03 -10.75 -3.66
C GLY A 248 -15.41 -10.52 -2.29
N PHE A 249 -16.09 -10.90 -1.22
CA PHE A 249 -15.54 -10.78 0.14
C PHE A 249 -14.33 -11.69 0.37
N GLU A 250 -14.36 -12.91 -0.15
CA GLU A 250 -13.23 -13.85 -0.08
C GLU A 250 -12.00 -13.30 -0.79
N ILE A 251 -12.19 -12.75 -2.01
CA ILE A 251 -11.11 -12.11 -2.78
C ILE A 251 -10.55 -10.91 -2.01
N ALA A 252 -11.43 -10.06 -1.43
CA ALA A 252 -11.01 -8.91 -0.63
C ALA A 252 -10.12 -9.33 0.55
N GLN A 253 -10.48 -10.36 1.30
CA GLN A 253 -9.67 -10.86 2.41
C GLN A 253 -8.33 -11.45 1.93
N GLY A 254 -8.32 -12.16 0.82
CA GLY A 254 -7.10 -12.71 0.21
C GLY A 254 -6.12 -11.65 -0.26
N ARG A 255 -6.62 -10.51 -0.79
CA ARG A 255 -5.84 -9.36 -1.24
C ARG A 255 -5.34 -8.48 -0.09
N LEU A 256 -6.22 -8.17 0.85
CA LEU A 256 -5.92 -7.20 1.90
C LEU A 256 -4.91 -7.73 2.93
N GLY A 257 -4.80 -9.03 3.12
CA GLY A 257 -3.80 -9.64 4.01
C GLY A 257 -2.37 -9.23 3.63
N PRO A 258 -1.89 -9.61 2.45
CA PRO A 258 -0.57 -9.20 1.94
C PRO A 258 -0.43 -7.68 1.77
N GLY A 259 -1.47 -6.99 1.30
CA GLY A 259 -1.45 -5.53 1.16
C GLY A 259 -1.16 -4.82 2.49
N ARG A 260 -1.79 -5.26 3.57
CA ARG A 260 -1.60 -4.69 4.92
C ARG A 260 -0.17 -4.83 5.41
N ILE A 261 0.44 -6.00 5.22
CA ILE A 261 1.81 -6.22 5.72
C ILE A 261 2.82 -5.39 4.91
N HIS A 262 2.66 -5.27 3.59
CA HIS A 262 3.54 -4.44 2.77
C HIS A 262 3.45 -2.95 3.16
N HIS A 263 2.26 -2.44 3.48
CA HIS A 263 2.12 -1.08 4.01
C HIS A 263 2.86 -0.91 5.34
N CYS A 264 2.75 -1.89 6.25
CA CYS A 264 3.44 -1.84 7.54
C CYS A 264 4.97 -1.88 7.38
N MET A 265 5.48 -2.70 6.46
CA MET A 265 6.92 -2.75 6.14
C MET A 265 7.42 -1.40 5.62
N ARG A 266 6.73 -0.78 4.67
CA ARG A 266 7.09 0.55 4.13
C ARG A 266 7.04 1.64 5.19
N LEU A 267 6.09 1.58 6.14
CA LEU A 267 5.99 2.54 7.23
C LEU A 267 7.18 2.50 8.18
N ILE A 268 7.79 1.33 8.39
CA ILE A 268 9.03 1.22 9.17
C ILE A 268 10.14 1.99 8.46
N GLY A 269 10.31 1.78 7.15
CA GLY A 269 11.29 2.52 6.35
C GLY A 269 11.06 4.03 6.36
N LEU A 270 9.80 4.46 6.28
CA LEU A 270 9.45 5.87 6.35
C LEU A 270 9.80 6.49 7.71
N ALA A 271 9.53 5.77 8.81
CA ALA A 271 9.90 6.18 10.16
C ALA A 271 11.42 6.23 10.36
N GLU A 272 12.17 5.24 9.84
CA GLU A 272 13.64 5.27 9.83
C GLU A 272 14.19 6.51 9.13
N ARG A 273 13.64 6.85 7.96
CA ARG A 273 14.04 8.05 7.23
C ARG A 273 13.73 9.34 7.99
N ALA A 274 12.59 9.40 8.67
CA ALA A 274 12.23 10.53 9.52
C ALA A 274 13.15 10.67 10.73
N LEU A 275 13.48 9.56 11.40
CA LEU A 275 14.43 9.55 12.51
C LEU A 275 15.84 9.98 12.06
N GLU A 276 16.32 9.50 10.90
CA GLU A 276 17.57 9.92 10.31
C GLU A 276 17.61 11.45 10.07
N LYS A 277 16.55 11.99 9.42
CA LYS A 277 16.43 13.44 9.18
C LYS A 277 16.40 14.21 10.51
N MET A 278 15.67 13.72 11.52
CA MET A 278 15.64 14.32 12.85
C MET A 278 17.04 14.38 13.49
N CYS A 279 17.76 13.25 13.51
CA CYS A 279 19.09 13.19 14.09
C CYS A 279 20.08 14.14 13.39
N ARG A 280 20.10 14.17 12.06
CA ARG A 280 20.94 15.10 11.27
C ARG A 280 20.58 16.57 11.56
N ARG A 281 19.29 16.85 11.70
CA ARG A 281 18.82 18.22 12.00
C ARG A 281 19.30 18.69 13.36
N VAL A 282 19.05 17.92 14.41
CA VAL A 282 19.33 18.36 15.78
C VAL A 282 20.82 18.44 16.12
N THR A 283 21.66 17.64 15.42
CA THR A 283 23.13 17.71 15.57
C THR A 283 23.73 18.93 14.86
N SER A 284 23.10 19.40 13.78
CA SER A 284 23.59 20.55 12.99
C SER A 284 23.06 21.91 13.49
N ARG A 285 22.10 21.93 14.42
CA ARG A 285 21.43 23.18 14.87
C ARG A 285 21.86 23.55 16.28
N ILE A 286 22.23 24.82 16.46
CA ILE A 286 22.57 25.40 17.74
C ILE A 286 21.43 26.30 18.21
N ALA A 287 20.95 26.07 19.42
CA ALA A 287 19.95 26.91 20.09
C ALA A 287 20.39 27.12 21.55
N PHE A 288 20.28 28.34 22.03
CA PHE A 288 20.69 28.71 23.41
C PHE A 288 22.14 28.34 23.72
N GLY A 289 23.04 28.53 22.73
CA GLY A 289 24.48 28.31 22.83
C GLY A 289 24.97 26.87 22.78
N ARG A 290 24.10 25.88 22.51
CA ARG A 290 24.48 24.45 22.40
C ARG A 290 23.67 23.72 21.32
N PRO A 291 24.18 22.56 20.80
CA PRO A 291 23.41 21.75 19.86
C PRO A 291 22.03 21.36 20.40
N VAL A 292 21.01 21.38 19.54
CA VAL A 292 19.65 20.94 19.91
C VAL A 292 19.66 19.46 20.36
N ALA A 293 20.59 18.67 19.83
CA ALA A 293 20.82 17.28 20.23
C ALA A 293 21.12 17.10 21.73
N GLU A 294 21.66 18.12 22.39
CA GLU A 294 22.00 18.08 23.83
C GLU A 294 20.80 18.42 24.74
N GLN A 295 19.65 18.78 24.18
CA GLN A 295 18.43 19.00 24.96
C GLN A 295 17.83 17.65 25.39
N THR A 296 17.51 17.50 26.68
CA THR A 296 17.03 16.23 27.26
C THR A 296 15.79 15.69 26.52
N VAL A 297 14.82 16.53 26.19
CA VAL A 297 13.61 16.14 25.45
C VAL A 297 13.93 15.61 24.03
N THR A 298 15.02 16.11 23.42
CA THR A 298 15.47 15.62 22.10
C THR A 298 16.02 14.21 22.20
N LEU A 299 16.88 13.96 23.21
CA LEU A 299 17.45 12.62 23.45
C LEU A 299 16.36 11.61 23.79
N GLU A 300 15.38 12.00 24.61
CA GLU A 300 14.23 11.16 24.96
C GLU A 300 13.45 10.76 23.70
N ARG A 301 13.07 11.71 22.84
CA ARG A 301 12.35 11.44 21.60
C ARG A 301 13.10 10.56 20.62
N ILE A 302 14.42 10.72 20.51
CA ILE A 302 15.28 9.86 19.67
C ILE A 302 15.28 8.43 20.22
N ALA A 303 15.42 8.26 21.55
CA ALA A 303 15.42 6.96 22.20
C ALA A 303 14.05 6.26 22.04
N GLU A 304 12.95 6.95 22.31
CA GLU A 304 11.60 6.42 22.15
C GLU A 304 11.30 6.08 20.68
N ALA A 305 11.71 6.93 19.73
CA ALA A 305 11.56 6.65 18.30
C ALA A 305 12.27 5.35 17.92
N ARG A 306 13.51 5.13 18.38
CA ARG A 306 14.26 3.90 18.14
C ARG A 306 13.57 2.68 18.74
N ILE A 307 13.13 2.78 19.99
CA ILE A 307 12.41 1.69 20.69
C ILE A 307 11.12 1.35 19.91
N MET A 308 10.30 2.33 19.55
CA MET A 308 9.03 2.13 18.84
C MET A 308 9.24 1.51 17.46
N ILE A 309 10.25 1.95 16.70
CA ILE A 309 10.57 1.40 15.38
C ILE A 309 10.98 -0.07 15.53
N ASP A 310 11.89 -0.40 16.44
CA ASP A 310 12.40 -1.78 16.60
C ASP A 310 11.33 -2.73 17.14
N GLN A 311 10.50 -2.31 18.08
CA GLN A 311 9.33 -3.07 18.54
C GLN A 311 8.37 -3.36 17.38
N THR A 312 8.06 -2.33 16.57
CA THR A 312 7.13 -2.47 15.45
C THR A 312 7.71 -3.37 14.35
N ARG A 313 9.01 -3.26 14.06
CA ARG A 313 9.72 -4.13 13.12
C ARG A 313 9.62 -5.60 13.53
N LEU A 314 9.90 -5.91 14.79
CA LEU A 314 9.80 -7.28 15.30
C LEU A 314 8.36 -7.80 15.20
N LEU A 315 7.36 -6.97 15.49
CA LEU A 315 5.96 -7.34 15.33
C LEU A 315 5.59 -7.63 13.86
N VAL A 316 6.10 -6.82 12.92
CA VAL A 316 5.89 -7.01 11.48
C VAL A 316 6.58 -8.26 10.97
N LEU A 317 7.83 -8.53 11.38
CA LEU A 317 8.55 -9.75 11.03
C LEU A 317 7.83 -11.01 11.56
N ASN A 318 7.28 -10.94 12.79
CA ASN A 318 6.46 -12.02 13.34
C ASN A 318 5.19 -12.24 12.51
N ALA A 319 4.49 -11.18 12.10
CA ALA A 319 3.31 -11.31 11.25
C ALA A 319 3.65 -11.91 9.87
N ALA A 320 4.77 -11.50 9.26
CA ALA A 320 5.28 -12.06 8.02
C ALA A 320 5.56 -13.58 8.15
N HIS A 321 6.30 -13.95 9.19
CA HIS A 321 6.57 -15.36 9.50
C HIS A 321 5.29 -16.19 9.70
N MET A 322 4.31 -15.66 10.43
CA MET A 322 3.02 -16.33 10.63
C MET A 322 2.27 -16.49 9.31
N MET A 323 2.28 -15.47 8.45
CA MET A 323 1.65 -15.58 7.11
C MET A 323 2.30 -16.68 6.27
N ASP A 324 3.63 -16.80 6.30
CA ASP A 324 4.37 -17.80 5.54
C ASP A 324 4.19 -19.23 6.09
N THR A 325 4.00 -19.38 7.40
CA THR A 325 3.95 -20.70 8.05
C THR A 325 2.54 -21.25 8.23
N VAL A 326 1.56 -20.40 8.55
CA VAL A 326 0.18 -20.83 8.86
C VAL A 326 -0.89 -20.18 7.98
N GLY A 327 -0.49 -19.26 7.11
CA GLY A 327 -1.36 -18.55 6.16
C GLY A 327 -2.17 -17.40 6.77
N ASN A 328 -2.70 -16.55 5.90
CA ASN A 328 -3.36 -15.28 6.25
C ASN A 328 -4.54 -15.44 7.22
N LYS A 329 -5.32 -16.51 7.08
CA LYS A 329 -6.51 -16.72 7.91
C LYS A 329 -6.16 -16.98 9.37
N VAL A 330 -5.10 -17.73 9.62
CA VAL A 330 -4.62 -18.05 10.98
C VAL A 330 -3.84 -16.86 11.53
N ALA A 331 -3.03 -16.20 10.73
CA ALA A 331 -2.26 -14.99 11.09
C ALA A 331 -3.12 -13.71 11.21
N ALA A 332 -4.44 -13.80 11.17
CA ALA A 332 -5.35 -12.65 11.15
C ALA A 332 -5.17 -11.70 12.36
N LYS A 333 -4.81 -12.24 13.53
CA LYS A 333 -4.54 -11.43 14.74
C LYS A 333 -3.26 -10.62 14.59
N GLU A 334 -2.18 -11.25 14.15
CA GLU A 334 -0.87 -10.62 13.92
C GLU A 334 -0.98 -9.54 12.85
N ILE A 335 -1.69 -9.81 11.75
CA ILE A 335 -1.97 -8.82 10.69
C ILE A 335 -2.76 -7.62 11.24
N ALA A 336 -3.76 -7.85 12.08
CA ALA A 336 -4.51 -6.76 12.72
C ALA A 336 -3.63 -5.94 13.67
N MET A 337 -2.75 -6.58 14.45
CA MET A 337 -1.85 -5.91 15.39
C MET A 337 -0.89 -4.96 14.68
N ILE A 338 -0.22 -5.42 13.62
CA ILE A 338 0.72 -4.57 12.87
C ILE A 338 0.02 -3.39 12.19
N LYS A 339 -1.21 -3.58 11.73
CA LYS A 339 -2.01 -2.55 11.07
C LYS A 339 -2.43 -1.43 12.00
N VAL A 340 -2.44 -1.66 13.31
CA VAL A 340 -2.58 -0.62 14.34
C VAL A 340 -1.21 -0.06 14.72
N ALA A 341 -0.24 -0.91 15.00
CA ALA A 341 1.06 -0.51 15.56
C ALA A 341 1.87 0.34 14.56
N ALA A 342 2.05 -0.13 13.33
CA ALA A 342 2.97 0.51 12.38
C ALA A 342 2.57 1.94 11.97
N PRO A 343 1.31 2.23 11.57
CA PRO A 343 0.97 3.60 11.21
C PRO A 343 0.94 4.56 12.40
N ASN A 344 0.59 4.08 13.60
CA ASN A 344 0.66 4.92 14.81
C ASN A 344 2.11 5.25 15.19
N MET A 345 3.02 4.28 15.16
CA MET A 345 4.45 4.47 15.35
C MET A 345 5.01 5.47 14.33
N ALA A 346 4.75 5.27 13.04
CA ALA A 346 5.25 6.15 11.98
C ALA A 346 4.76 7.59 12.15
N CYS A 347 3.46 7.80 12.42
CA CYS A 347 2.91 9.13 12.70
C CYS A 347 3.64 9.80 13.86
N GLN A 348 3.90 9.08 14.97
CA GLN A 348 4.56 9.65 16.14
C GLN A 348 6.01 10.03 15.86
N VAL A 349 6.76 9.15 15.20
CA VAL A 349 8.18 9.42 14.87
C VAL A 349 8.30 10.59 13.90
N ILE A 350 7.43 10.64 12.88
CA ILE A 350 7.43 11.74 11.91
C ILE A 350 7.02 13.05 12.57
N ASP A 351 6.05 13.05 13.48
CA ASP A 351 5.63 14.24 14.25
C ASP A 351 6.82 14.82 15.06
N TRP A 352 7.58 13.97 15.75
CA TRP A 352 8.78 14.39 16.45
C TRP A 352 9.87 14.93 15.52
N ALA A 353 10.01 14.34 14.32
CA ALA A 353 10.93 14.84 13.31
C ALA A 353 10.48 16.21 12.78
N ILE A 354 9.18 16.42 12.53
CA ILE A 354 8.60 17.72 12.16
C ILE A 354 8.92 18.76 13.26
N GLN A 355 8.65 18.43 14.50
CA GLN A 355 8.91 19.33 15.63
C GLN A 355 10.39 19.71 15.74
N ALA A 356 11.32 18.76 15.49
CA ALA A 356 12.75 19.01 15.50
C ALA A 356 13.22 19.93 14.34
N HIS A 357 12.49 19.97 13.24
CA HIS A 357 12.77 20.84 12.10
C HIS A 357 12.16 22.25 12.25
N GLY A 358 11.22 22.45 13.20
CA GLY A 358 10.50 23.70 13.37
C GLY A 358 9.64 24.02 12.14
N GLY A 359 9.58 25.29 11.71
CA GLY A 359 8.80 25.70 10.54
C GLY A 359 9.12 24.94 9.25
N GLY A 360 10.38 24.54 9.04
CA GLY A 360 10.77 23.70 7.90
C GLY A 360 10.17 22.29 7.92
N GLY A 361 9.79 21.79 9.11
CA GLY A 361 9.15 20.47 9.22
C GLY A 361 7.73 20.40 8.66
N VAL A 362 7.03 21.54 8.59
CA VAL A 362 5.67 21.64 8.05
C VAL A 362 5.64 22.20 6.62
N SER A 363 6.81 22.58 6.07
CA SER A 363 6.98 22.94 4.66
C SER A 363 7.38 21.72 3.81
N ASP A 364 7.49 21.93 2.51
CA ASP A 364 7.91 20.89 1.57
C ASP A 364 9.44 20.67 1.56
N ASP A 365 10.24 21.56 2.18
CA ASP A 365 11.71 21.55 2.14
C ASP A 365 12.33 20.22 2.63
N PHE A 366 11.71 19.54 3.58
CA PHE A 366 12.22 18.30 4.15
C PHE A 366 11.34 17.08 3.86
N GLY A 367 10.18 17.26 3.19
CA GLY A 367 9.23 16.21 2.85
C GLY A 367 8.59 15.50 4.05
N LEU A 368 8.75 16.03 5.27
CA LEU A 368 8.21 15.42 6.50
C LEU A 368 6.69 15.58 6.59
N ALA A 369 6.14 16.71 6.17
CA ALA A 369 4.70 16.95 6.15
C ALA A 369 4.00 15.96 5.19
N LYS A 370 4.55 15.75 3.98
CA LYS A 370 4.05 14.74 3.03
C LYS A 370 4.18 13.32 3.60
N ALA A 371 5.31 13.00 4.26
CA ALA A 371 5.50 11.72 4.92
C ALA A 371 4.48 11.48 6.05
N TYR A 372 4.16 12.52 6.84
CA TYR A 372 3.12 12.44 7.86
C TYR A 372 1.73 12.19 7.24
N ALA A 373 1.39 12.90 6.18
CA ALA A 373 0.13 12.72 5.45
C ALA A 373 -0.02 11.27 4.96
N ALA A 374 1.03 10.72 4.34
CA ALA A 374 1.06 9.32 3.89
C ALA A 374 0.89 8.32 5.04
N ALA A 375 1.64 8.48 6.14
CA ALA A 375 1.53 7.62 7.32
C ALA A 375 0.14 7.71 7.97
N ARG A 376 -0.44 8.93 8.06
CA ARG A 376 -1.76 9.15 8.67
C ARG A 376 -2.88 8.49 7.88
N THR A 377 -2.78 8.47 6.55
CA THR A 377 -3.74 7.79 5.67
C THR A 377 -3.81 6.30 5.97
N LEU A 378 -2.68 5.67 6.30
CA LEU A 378 -2.62 4.24 6.59
C LEU A 378 -3.25 3.82 7.93
N ARG A 379 -3.67 4.76 8.77
CA ARG A 379 -4.56 4.48 9.90
C ARG A 379 -6.02 4.28 9.48
N LEU A 380 -6.35 4.58 8.21
CA LEU A 380 -7.70 4.48 7.63
C LEU A 380 -7.75 3.41 6.52
N ALA A 381 -6.77 3.43 5.59
CA ALA A 381 -6.72 2.52 4.45
C ALA A 381 -6.60 1.06 4.88
N ASP A 382 -7.17 0.14 4.10
CA ASP A 382 -7.21 -1.31 4.36
C ASP A 382 -7.83 -1.70 5.72
N GLY A 383 -8.75 -0.87 6.19
CA GLY A 383 -9.42 -0.97 7.49
C GLY A 383 -8.87 0.02 8.51
N PRO A 384 -9.73 0.84 9.14
CA PRO A 384 -9.32 1.78 10.16
C PRO A 384 -8.86 1.09 11.45
N ASP A 385 -8.10 1.82 12.26
CA ASP A 385 -7.57 1.37 13.56
C ASP A 385 -8.63 0.67 14.41
N GLU A 386 -9.86 1.20 14.44
CA GLU A 386 -10.98 0.71 15.26
C GLU A 386 -11.44 -0.69 14.82
N VAL A 387 -11.48 -0.96 13.52
CA VAL A 387 -11.84 -2.29 12.98
C VAL A 387 -10.82 -3.33 13.45
N HIS A 388 -9.53 -3.01 13.33
CA HIS A 388 -8.46 -3.91 13.75
C HIS A 388 -8.42 -4.09 15.28
N ARG A 389 -8.57 -3.03 16.06
CA ARG A 389 -8.65 -3.09 17.53
C ARG A 389 -9.82 -3.94 18.00
N ASN A 390 -11.00 -3.77 17.39
CA ASN A 390 -12.17 -4.58 17.67
C ASN A 390 -11.93 -6.07 17.36
N GLN A 391 -11.27 -6.36 16.22
CA GLN A 391 -10.91 -7.73 15.86
C GLN A 391 -9.97 -8.34 16.88
N ILE A 392 -8.88 -7.65 17.25
CA ILE A 392 -7.90 -8.12 18.24
C ILE A 392 -8.60 -8.41 19.57
N GLY A 393 -9.38 -7.44 20.08
CA GLY A 393 -10.07 -7.57 21.37
C GLY A 393 -11.05 -8.75 21.39
N ARG A 394 -11.85 -8.95 20.34
CA ARG A 394 -12.77 -10.09 20.22
C ARG A 394 -12.03 -11.42 20.16
N MET A 395 -10.92 -11.49 19.42
CA MET A 395 -10.12 -12.72 19.33
C MET A 395 -9.47 -13.05 20.68
N GLU A 396 -9.01 -12.05 21.44
CA GLU A 396 -8.45 -12.27 22.77
C GLU A 396 -9.53 -12.76 23.75
N LEU A 397 -10.69 -12.09 23.83
CA LEU A 397 -11.80 -12.48 24.71
C LEU A 397 -12.32 -13.89 24.41
N LYS A 398 -12.33 -14.29 23.13
CA LYS A 398 -12.79 -15.63 22.72
C LYS A 398 -11.99 -16.76 23.39
N ARG A 399 -10.75 -16.52 23.80
CA ARG A 399 -9.91 -17.50 24.51
C ARG A 399 -10.45 -17.83 25.91
N TYR A 400 -11.26 -16.94 26.47
CA TYR A 400 -11.79 -17.05 27.83
C TYR A 400 -13.30 -17.32 27.87
N THR A 401 -14.00 -17.24 26.75
CA THR A 401 -15.45 -17.40 26.64
C THR A 401 -15.89 -18.73 26.03
N ASN A 402 -14.99 -19.49 25.43
CA ASN A 402 -15.24 -20.82 24.87
C ASN A 402 -14.76 -21.91 25.85
N ALA A 403 -15.21 -21.86 27.10
CA ALA A 403 -15.13 -22.98 28.04
C ALA A 403 -16.41 -23.80 27.99
#